data_aca11596f8052399df234712569cab4f
#
_entry.id   aca11596f8052399df234712569cab4f
#
_cell.length_a   1.000
_cell.length_b   1.000
_cell.length_c   1.000
_cell.angle_alpha   90.00
_cell.angle_beta   90.00
_cell.angle_gamma   90.00
#
_symmetry.space_group_name_H-M   'P 1'
#
loop_
_entity.id
_entity.type
_entity.pdbx_description
1 polymer ?
#
loop_
_entity_poly.entity_id
_entity_poly.type
_entity_poly.pdbx_seq_one_letter_code
_entity_poly.pdbx_strand_id
1 'polypeptide(L)'
;MQTKLQLTLLPQQVGNETTFRSIIKQKIGCGEDDFSYRILRKSIDARSRQPRMNVSVEVFVGENPTTPYENEFHYRDVTTATPVVVVGSGPAGLFAALRLIELGYKPVVLERGKEVSDRKRDIALQNRNQAFNRESNYCFGEGGAGTFSDGKLYTRSKKRGNIRRVLEIFHRHGAQDAILYEAHPHIGTDRLPVVVRNMRKTIVDCGGEYIFNAKVVDLILENDTIKGVKTADGNTFFGAAVVLATGHSARDIYALLQQKKIVVEAKGFAMGVRVEHPQALIDRIQYHCKWRGEYLPAASYSIVNQIDGRGVYSFCMCPGGHIVPASTESGAIVVNGMSAAARNSHFANSGIVVEIRPEDLTDYHQFGALCGLEFQKQLEQTAFNNNGGGLQTAPAQRLTDFVTGKLSNSLPECSYLPGVVSSPMHFWLPEIIGSRLRKGFRSFDRYMHGFLSSEAVVVGVESRSSSPVRIPRNADTCEHIQIKGLFPCGEGSGYAGGITSSAMDGELIAEKVAEKLNRH
;
A
#
# COMPACT_ATOMS: atom_id res chain seq x y z
N MET A 1 22.01 24.39 24.66
CA MET A 1 23.08 23.72 23.84
C MET A 1 22.47 22.53 23.13
N GLN A 2 22.62 22.44 21.81
CA GLN A 2 22.05 21.39 20.96
C GLN A 2 23.17 20.46 20.45
N THR A 3 22.98 19.14 20.58
CA THR A 3 24.00 18.15 20.16
C THR A 3 23.33 16.93 19.54
N LYS A 4 23.96 16.32 18.53
CA LYS A 4 23.49 15.08 17.89
C LYS A 4 24.36 13.91 18.31
N LEU A 5 23.71 12.81 18.75
CA LEU A 5 24.38 11.57 19.12
C LEU A 5 23.97 10.43 18.19
N GLN A 6 24.94 9.57 17.87
CA GLN A 6 24.71 8.28 17.21
C GLN A 6 25.01 7.16 18.20
N LEU A 7 24.02 6.32 18.45
CA LEU A 7 24.10 5.28 19.46
C LEU A 7 23.81 3.90 18.82
N THR A 8 24.61 2.89 19.16
CA THR A 8 24.35 1.49 18.81
C THR A 8 24.18 0.71 20.10
N LEU A 9 22.96 0.34 20.41
CA LEU A 9 22.53 -0.16 21.71
C LEU A 9 21.82 -1.52 21.60
N LEU A 10 21.65 -2.20 22.71
CA LEU A 10 20.78 -3.36 22.78
C LEU A 10 19.30 -2.94 22.77
N PRO A 11 18.38 -3.78 22.26
CA PRO A 11 16.96 -3.46 22.22
C PRO A 11 16.37 -3.03 23.57
N GLN A 12 16.73 -3.73 24.65
CA GLN A 12 16.27 -3.42 26.02
C GLN A 12 16.82 -2.08 26.54
N GLN A 13 17.99 -1.65 26.09
CA GLN A 13 18.56 -0.36 26.48
C GLN A 13 17.82 0.82 25.83
N VAL A 14 17.29 0.62 24.63
CA VAL A 14 16.49 1.63 23.92
C VAL A 14 15.03 1.60 24.36
N GLY A 15 14.48 0.41 24.63
CA GLY A 15 13.09 0.24 25.03
C GLY A 15 12.79 0.62 26.48
N ASN A 16 13.81 0.68 27.35
CA ASN A 16 13.66 1.16 28.71
C ASN A 16 14.08 2.62 28.80
N GLU A 17 13.10 3.51 28.97
CA GLU A 17 13.30 4.98 28.96
C GLU A 17 14.36 5.45 29.97
N THR A 18 14.33 4.93 31.21
CA THR A 18 15.29 5.30 32.26
C THR A 18 16.72 4.91 31.85
N THR A 19 16.90 3.70 31.33
CA THR A 19 18.22 3.24 30.86
C THR A 19 18.69 4.07 29.66
N PHE A 20 17.79 4.37 28.74
CA PHE A 20 18.12 5.15 27.53
C PHE A 20 18.53 6.58 27.90
N ARG A 21 17.80 7.26 28.79
CA ARG A 21 18.15 8.59 29.32
C ARG A 21 19.51 8.56 30.03
N SER A 22 19.78 7.56 30.87
CA SER A 22 21.06 7.41 31.57
C SER A 22 22.25 7.29 30.59
N ILE A 23 22.07 6.55 29.49
CA ILE A 23 23.11 6.43 28.44
C ILE A 23 23.34 7.77 27.75
N ILE A 24 22.28 8.51 27.40
CA ILE A 24 22.39 9.84 26.80
C ILE A 24 23.12 10.78 27.77
N LYS A 25 22.69 10.83 29.03
CA LYS A 25 23.32 11.61 30.10
C LYS A 25 24.84 11.37 30.18
N GLN A 26 25.24 10.11 30.25
CA GLN A 26 26.66 9.74 30.31
C GLN A 26 27.45 10.25 29.11
N LYS A 27 26.81 10.26 27.92
CA LYS A 27 27.46 10.71 26.67
C LYS A 27 27.64 12.24 26.57
N ILE A 28 26.74 13.01 27.16
CA ILE A 28 26.74 14.48 27.11
C ILE A 28 27.34 15.12 28.37
N GLY A 29 27.47 14.37 29.47
CA GLY A 29 28.10 14.85 30.72
C GLY A 29 27.27 15.86 31.51
N CYS A 30 25.91 15.80 31.45
CA CYS A 30 25.01 16.73 32.17
C CYS A 30 24.17 16.04 33.24
N GLY A 31 23.41 16.82 34.04
CA GLY A 31 22.44 16.31 35.03
C GLY A 31 21.24 15.59 34.41
N GLU A 32 20.50 14.82 35.23
CA GLU A 32 19.38 14.00 34.71
C GLU A 32 18.18 14.83 34.21
N ASP A 33 17.91 15.96 34.87
CA ASP A 33 16.77 16.82 34.59
C ASP A 33 17.10 18.01 33.66
N ASP A 34 18.36 18.13 33.24
CA ASP A 34 18.83 19.29 32.50
C ASP A 34 18.68 19.16 30.98
N PHE A 35 18.18 18.04 30.48
CA PHE A 35 18.05 17.83 29.04
C PHE A 35 16.74 17.19 28.61
N SER A 36 16.33 17.55 27.42
CA SER A 36 15.34 16.85 26.63
C SER A 36 15.99 16.24 25.37
N TYR A 37 15.35 15.27 24.72
CA TYR A 37 15.85 14.71 23.49
C TYR A 37 14.74 14.39 22.50
N ARG A 38 15.12 14.33 21.23
CA ARG A 38 14.27 13.89 20.12
C ARG A 38 14.97 12.79 19.33
N ILE A 39 14.26 11.68 19.07
CA ILE A 39 14.77 10.65 18.18
C ILE A 39 14.66 11.16 16.73
N LEU A 40 15.77 11.19 16.01
CA LEU A 40 15.84 11.58 14.60
C LEU A 40 15.74 10.37 13.67
N ARG A 41 16.28 9.23 14.12
CA ARG A 41 16.25 7.98 13.36
C ARG A 41 16.42 6.79 14.30
N LYS A 42 15.68 5.71 14.00
CA LYS A 42 15.77 4.44 14.70
C LYS A 42 15.70 3.30 13.70
N SER A 43 16.62 2.34 13.82
CA SER A 43 16.67 1.17 12.95
C SER A 43 17.23 -0.04 13.69
N ILE A 44 16.86 -1.24 13.24
CA ILE A 44 17.34 -2.51 13.78
C ILE A 44 18.42 -3.06 12.84
N ASP A 45 19.53 -3.48 13.42
CA ASP A 45 20.58 -4.27 12.75
C ASP A 45 20.59 -5.68 13.34
N ALA A 46 20.10 -6.64 12.56
CA ALA A 46 20.01 -8.05 12.93
C ALA A 46 21.00 -8.94 12.15
N ARG A 47 22.05 -8.36 11.54
CA ARG A 47 23.06 -9.13 10.78
C ARG A 47 23.97 -9.97 11.68
N SER A 48 24.08 -9.62 12.93
CA SER A 48 24.84 -10.38 13.93
C SER A 48 23.92 -11.29 14.75
N ARG A 49 24.51 -12.23 15.51
CA ARG A 49 23.75 -13.11 16.43
C ARG A 49 22.90 -12.35 17.46
N GLN A 50 23.34 -11.17 17.86
CA GLN A 50 22.62 -10.32 18.80
C GLN A 50 22.14 -9.06 18.07
N PRO A 51 20.83 -8.88 17.85
CA PRO A 51 20.30 -7.68 17.23
C PRO A 51 20.69 -6.42 17.99
N ARG A 52 21.00 -5.35 17.26
CA ARG A 52 21.31 -4.03 17.77
C ARG A 52 20.32 -3.01 17.25
N MET A 53 20.11 -1.95 18.02
CA MET A 53 19.37 -0.78 17.59
C MET A 53 20.33 0.37 17.32
N ASN A 54 20.31 0.90 16.11
CA ASN A 54 21.00 2.13 15.74
C ASN A 54 20.03 3.30 15.92
N VAL A 55 20.34 4.21 16.83
CA VAL A 55 19.49 5.36 17.18
C VAL A 55 20.29 6.64 17.02
N SER A 56 19.74 7.59 16.26
CA SER A 56 20.22 8.96 16.18
C SER A 56 19.30 9.83 17.02
N VAL A 57 19.85 10.56 17.98
CA VAL A 57 19.10 11.50 18.82
C VAL A 57 19.68 12.90 18.72
N GLU A 58 18.81 13.88 18.84
CA GLU A 58 19.14 15.28 19.04
C GLU A 58 18.81 15.62 20.49
N VAL A 59 19.80 16.13 21.21
CA VAL A 59 19.69 16.43 22.64
C VAL A 59 19.73 17.95 22.83
N PHE A 60 18.84 18.45 23.67
CA PHE A 60 18.66 19.85 24.01
C PHE A 60 18.96 20.04 25.51
N VAL A 61 20.00 20.79 25.86
CA VAL A 61 20.39 21.10 27.22
C VAL A 61 20.02 22.54 27.53
N GLY A 62 19.13 22.74 28.53
CA GLY A 62 18.63 24.07 28.90
C GLY A 62 17.68 24.70 27.87
N GLU A 63 17.17 23.93 26.93
CA GLU A 63 16.28 24.40 25.85
C GLU A 63 15.14 23.39 25.64
N ASN A 64 13.98 23.88 25.19
CA ASN A 64 12.91 23.00 24.76
C ASN A 64 13.08 22.59 23.30
N PRO A 65 12.73 21.32 22.94
CA PRO A 65 12.76 20.90 21.54
C PRO A 65 11.83 21.76 20.70
N THR A 66 12.33 22.19 19.54
CA THR A 66 11.51 22.85 18.53
C THR A 66 10.50 21.86 17.91
N THR A 67 9.54 22.37 17.13
CA THR A 67 8.59 21.53 16.41
C THR A 67 9.30 20.42 15.64
N PRO A 68 8.74 19.19 15.57
CA PRO A 68 9.33 18.11 14.81
C PRO A 68 9.18 18.29 13.28
N TYR A 69 8.42 19.29 12.85
CA TYR A 69 8.15 19.51 11.43
C TYR A 69 9.26 20.30 10.74
N GLU A 70 9.63 19.85 9.55
CA GLU A 70 10.55 20.51 8.63
C GLU A 70 9.80 21.34 7.57
N ASN A 71 8.50 21.05 7.39
CA ASN A 71 7.66 21.69 6.40
C ASN A 71 6.55 22.51 7.05
N GLU A 72 6.21 23.62 6.42
CA GLU A 72 5.04 24.42 6.76
C GLU A 72 3.82 23.98 5.92
N PHE A 73 2.63 24.07 6.52
CA PHE A 73 1.36 23.68 5.90
C PHE A 73 0.36 24.82 6.04
N HIS A 74 -0.02 25.42 4.91
CA HIS A 74 -0.95 26.57 4.88
C HIS A 74 -2.22 26.19 4.10
N TYR A 75 -3.17 25.59 4.81
CA TYR A 75 -4.49 25.29 4.23
C TYR A 75 -5.35 26.55 4.19
N ARG A 76 -5.78 26.93 2.97
CA ARG A 76 -6.55 28.15 2.70
C ARG A 76 -8.05 27.81 2.65
N ASP A 77 -8.91 28.82 2.88
CA ASP A 77 -10.31 28.71 2.48
C ASP A 77 -10.41 28.76 0.95
N VAL A 78 -10.96 27.70 0.38
CA VAL A 78 -11.13 27.52 -1.07
C VAL A 78 -12.58 27.39 -1.50
N THR A 79 -13.53 27.77 -0.62
CA THR A 79 -14.99 27.65 -0.86
C THR A 79 -15.41 28.21 -2.22
N THR A 80 -14.87 29.36 -2.60
CA THR A 80 -15.19 30.05 -3.86
C THR A 80 -14.10 29.92 -4.94
N ALA A 81 -13.06 29.12 -4.68
CA ALA A 81 -11.95 28.96 -5.60
C ALA A 81 -12.31 28.08 -6.82
N THR A 82 -11.50 28.15 -7.86
CA THR A 82 -11.65 27.33 -9.07
C THR A 82 -11.67 25.85 -8.76
N PRO A 83 -12.71 25.09 -9.17
CA PRO A 83 -12.84 23.68 -8.84
C PRO A 83 -11.90 22.81 -9.70
N VAL A 84 -11.30 21.80 -9.05
CA VAL A 84 -10.53 20.73 -9.66
C VAL A 84 -11.13 19.39 -9.21
N VAL A 85 -11.59 18.59 -10.17
CA VAL A 85 -12.18 17.27 -9.85
C VAL A 85 -11.07 16.27 -9.56
N VAL A 86 -11.19 15.56 -8.44
CA VAL A 86 -10.26 14.49 -8.02
C VAL A 86 -11.03 13.18 -7.95
N VAL A 87 -10.77 12.27 -8.89
CA VAL A 87 -11.45 10.97 -8.97
C VAL A 87 -10.66 9.92 -8.19
N GLY A 88 -11.21 9.52 -7.05
CA GLY A 88 -10.63 8.56 -6.10
C GLY A 88 -10.00 9.24 -4.89
N SER A 89 -10.29 8.68 -3.72
CA SER A 89 -9.86 9.19 -2.41
C SER A 89 -8.78 8.33 -1.74
N GLY A 90 -8.02 7.58 -2.54
CA GLY A 90 -6.81 6.90 -2.09
C GLY A 90 -5.68 7.90 -1.74
N PRO A 91 -4.48 7.41 -1.35
CA PRO A 91 -3.38 8.30 -0.97
C PRO A 91 -3.05 9.36 -2.03
N ALA A 92 -3.08 9.00 -3.32
CA ALA A 92 -2.84 9.96 -4.41
C ALA A 92 -3.88 11.08 -4.43
N GLY A 93 -5.18 10.74 -4.37
CA GLY A 93 -6.26 11.75 -4.39
C GLY A 93 -6.31 12.61 -3.13
N LEU A 94 -6.11 12.03 -1.94
CA LEU A 94 -6.09 12.78 -0.68
C LEU A 94 -4.95 13.81 -0.65
N PHE A 95 -3.74 13.41 -1.04
CA PHE A 95 -2.59 14.33 -1.06
C PHE A 95 -2.70 15.36 -2.19
N ALA A 96 -3.27 14.99 -3.34
CA ALA A 96 -3.60 15.96 -4.37
C ALA A 96 -4.62 17.00 -3.87
N ALA A 97 -5.67 16.57 -3.18
CA ALA A 97 -6.70 17.47 -2.63
C ALA A 97 -6.13 18.44 -1.58
N LEU A 98 -5.34 17.95 -0.62
CA LEU A 98 -4.69 18.81 0.38
C LEU A 98 -3.72 19.80 -0.26
N ARG A 99 -2.95 19.37 -1.26
CA ARG A 99 -2.02 20.25 -1.95
C ARG A 99 -2.72 21.30 -2.81
N LEU A 100 -3.83 20.95 -3.47
CA LEU A 100 -4.68 21.90 -4.20
C LEU A 100 -5.20 23.02 -3.27
N ILE A 101 -5.62 22.68 -2.05
CA ILE A 101 -6.04 23.66 -1.04
C ILE A 101 -4.92 24.63 -0.69
N GLU A 102 -3.70 24.14 -0.48
CA GLU A 102 -2.54 25.01 -0.22
C GLU A 102 -2.26 25.96 -1.40
N LEU A 103 -2.51 25.48 -2.61
CA LEU A 103 -2.31 26.25 -3.86
C LEU A 103 -3.48 27.16 -4.20
N GLY A 104 -4.57 27.15 -3.41
CA GLY A 104 -5.73 28.01 -3.58
C GLY A 104 -6.76 27.52 -4.60
N TYR A 105 -6.85 26.22 -4.83
CA TYR A 105 -7.84 25.56 -5.70
C TYR A 105 -8.81 24.72 -4.86
N LYS A 106 -10.08 24.66 -5.27
CA LYS A 106 -11.13 23.88 -4.63
C LYS A 106 -11.11 22.43 -5.12
N PRO A 107 -10.69 21.44 -4.31
CA PRO A 107 -10.82 20.04 -4.69
C PRO A 107 -12.29 19.59 -4.58
N VAL A 108 -12.77 18.87 -5.61
CA VAL A 108 -14.04 18.14 -5.61
C VAL A 108 -13.68 16.66 -5.67
N VAL A 109 -13.63 16.00 -4.52
CA VAL A 109 -13.19 14.61 -4.37
C VAL A 109 -14.36 13.66 -4.55
N LEU A 110 -14.29 12.78 -5.54
CA LEU A 110 -15.30 11.77 -5.83
C LEU A 110 -14.79 10.38 -5.45
N GLU A 111 -15.43 9.73 -4.47
CA GLU A 111 -15.11 8.38 -4.03
C GLU A 111 -16.26 7.42 -4.40
N ARG A 112 -15.92 6.34 -5.11
CA ARG A 112 -16.92 5.35 -5.54
C ARG A 112 -17.54 4.56 -4.38
N GLY A 113 -16.76 4.34 -3.32
CA GLY A 113 -17.19 3.59 -2.15
C GLY A 113 -17.72 4.46 -1.03
N LYS A 114 -17.82 3.85 0.14
CA LYS A 114 -18.37 4.47 1.35
C LYS A 114 -17.29 5.12 2.21
N GLU A 115 -17.73 5.94 3.17
CA GLU A 115 -16.85 6.44 4.23
C GLU A 115 -16.29 5.28 5.09
N VAL A 116 -15.20 5.55 5.81
CA VAL A 116 -14.45 4.56 6.58
C VAL A 116 -15.34 3.73 7.53
N SER A 117 -16.30 4.32 8.22
CA SER A 117 -17.15 3.64 9.22
C SER A 117 -18.06 2.60 8.55
N ASP A 118 -18.71 2.97 7.47
CA ASP A 118 -19.62 2.08 6.72
C ASP A 118 -18.84 1.06 5.90
N ARG A 119 -17.71 1.47 5.32
CA ARG A 119 -16.77 0.58 4.63
C ARG A 119 -16.28 -0.55 5.56
N LYS A 120 -15.99 -0.23 6.84
CA LYS A 120 -15.59 -1.22 7.84
C LYS A 120 -16.67 -2.30 8.06
N ARG A 121 -17.97 -1.92 7.99
CA ARG A 121 -19.08 -2.87 8.06
C ARG A 121 -19.13 -3.80 6.85
N ASP A 122 -18.97 -3.27 5.64
CA ASP A 122 -18.91 -4.06 4.40
C ASP A 122 -17.74 -5.06 4.44
N ILE A 123 -16.57 -4.61 4.88
CA ILE A 123 -15.37 -5.46 5.06
C ILE A 123 -15.61 -6.56 6.10
N ALA A 124 -16.30 -6.27 7.20
CA ALA A 124 -16.60 -7.27 8.21
C ALA A 124 -17.55 -8.38 7.67
N LEU A 125 -18.50 -8.03 6.83
CA LEU A 125 -19.37 -9.00 6.15
C LEU A 125 -18.60 -9.86 5.14
N GLN A 126 -17.69 -9.26 4.39
CA GLN A 126 -16.80 -9.95 3.46
C GLN A 126 -15.89 -10.95 4.20
N ASN A 127 -15.30 -10.54 5.32
CA ASN A 127 -14.46 -11.41 6.15
C ASN A 127 -15.21 -12.59 6.75
N ARG A 128 -16.52 -12.43 7.03
CA ARG A 128 -17.39 -13.52 7.52
C ARG A 128 -17.92 -14.41 6.40
N ASN A 129 -17.53 -14.18 5.16
CA ASN A 129 -18.03 -14.89 3.98
C ASN A 129 -19.56 -14.76 3.77
N GLN A 130 -20.17 -13.64 4.25
CA GLN A 130 -21.61 -13.42 4.27
C GLN A 130 -22.13 -12.57 3.11
N ALA A 131 -21.39 -11.49 2.78
CA ALA A 131 -21.75 -10.57 1.72
C ALA A 131 -20.51 -9.94 1.09
N PHE A 132 -20.65 -9.49 -0.14
CA PHE A 132 -19.60 -8.84 -0.90
C PHE A 132 -20.15 -7.58 -1.58
N ASN A 133 -19.59 -6.41 -1.23
CA ASN A 133 -19.92 -5.14 -1.84
C ASN A 133 -18.85 -4.77 -2.88
N ARG A 134 -19.25 -4.69 -4.16
CA ARG A 134 -18.33 -4.40 -5.28
C ARG A 134 -17.73 -3.00 -5.23
N GLU A 135 -18.44 -2.04 -4.66
CA GLU A 135 -18.04 -0.62 -4.62
C GLU A 135 -17.46 -0.20 -3.25
N SER A 136 -17.57 -1.06 -2.21
CA SER A 136 -17.08 -0.78 -0.86
C SER A 136 -16.47 -2.04 -0.25
N ASN A 137 -15.12 -2.15 -0.24
CA ASN A 137 -14.37 -3.34 0.13
C ASN A 137 -12.92 -2.98 0.50
N TYR A 138 -11.98 -3.93 0.50
CA TYR A 138 -10.56 -3.65 0.79
C TYR A 138 -9.86 -2.74 -0.24
N CYS A 139 -10.35 -2.63 -1.47
CA CYS A 139 -9.77 -1.81 -2.52
C CYS A 139 -10.47 -0.45 -2.69
N PHE A 140 -11.78 -0.39 -2.50
CA PHE A 140 -12.63 0.78 -2.75
C PHE A 140 -13.25 1.32 -1.47
N GLY A 141 -13.43 2.64 -1.43
CA GLY A 141 -13.90 3.42 -0.31
C GLY A 141 -12.84 4.38 0.22
N GLU A 142 -13.22 5.21 1.17
CA GLU A 142 -12.41 6.28 1.74
C GLU A 142 -10.99 5.83 2.09
N GLY A 143 -9.99 6.56 1.56
CA GLY A 143 -8.57 6.26 1.72
C GLY A 143 -8.04 5.13 0.83
N GLY A 144 -8.89 4.54 -0.04
CA GLY A 144 -8.50 3.51 -1.01
C GLY A 144 -7.99 2.21 -0.38
N ALA A 145 -7.19 1.46 -1.11
CA ALA A 145 -6.61 0.18 -0.65
C ALA A 145 -5.64 0.33 0.53
N GLY A 146 -5.12 1.55 0.76
CA GLY A 146 -4.21 1.86 1.86
C GLY A 146 -4.85 1.76 3.24
N THR A 147 -6.11 2.18 3.40
CA THR A 147 -6.79 2.38 4.69
C THR A 147 -6.83 1.14 5.58
N PHE A 148 -7.07 -0.03 5.01
CA PHE A 148 -7.14 -1.31 5.73
C PHE A 148 -5.95 -2.23 5.42
N SER A 149 -4.78 -1.65 5.12
CA SER A 149 -3.52 -2.35 4.91
C SER A 149 -2.62 -2.29 6.17
N ASP A 150 -1.41 -2.82 6.10
CA ASP A 150 -0.36 -2.60 7.12
C ASP A 150 0.05 -1.11 7.22
N GLY A 151 -0.21 -0.32 6.19
CA GLY A 151 0.12 1.10 6.21
C GLY A 151 1.61 1.39 6.14
N LYS A 152 2.39 0.59 5.41
CA LYS A 152 3.82 0.84 5.18
C LYS A 152 4.04 2.17 4.47
N LEU A 153 4.94 2.96 5.04
CA LEU A 153 5.31 4.28 4.51
C LEU A 153 6.72 4.31 3.90
N TYR A 154 7.44 3.19 3.95
CA TYR A 154 8.75 3.09 3.32
C TYR A 154 8.62 3.06 1.80
N THR A 155 9.44 3.86 1.11
CA THR A 155 9.57 3.83 -0.35
C THR A 155 11.04 3.91 -0.77
N ARG A 156 11.39 3.23 -1.87
CA ARG A 156 12.70 3.35 -2.51
C ARG A 156 12.78 4.56 -3.45
N SER A 157 11.65 5.15 -3.81
CA SER A 157 11.54 6.28 -4.73
C SER A 157 11.90 7.60 -4.03
N LYS A 158 13.18 7.93 -3.96
CA LYS A 158 13.66 9.19 -3.35
C LYS A 158 13.67 10.39 -4.30
N LYS A 159 13.53 10.16 -5.61
CA LYS A 159 13.70 11.23 -6.64
C LYS A 159 12.39 11.95 -7.02
N ARG A 160 11.22 11.51 -6.54
CA ARG A 160 9.91 11.94 -7.05
C ARG A 160 9.11 12.83 -6.11
N GLY A 161 9.68 13.29 -5.01
CA GLY A 161 8.98 14.14 -4.05
C GLY A 161 9.60 14.12 -2.66
N ASN A 162 8.99 14.85 -1.73
CA ASN A 162 9.46 15.00 -0.35
C ASN A 162 8.79 13.96 0.57
N ILE A 163 9.49 12.85 0.83
CA ILE A 163 9.01 11.80 1.74
C ILE A 163 8.73 12.37 3.14
N ARG A 164 9.60 13.25 3.64
CA ARG A 164 9.47 13.84 4.97
C ARG A 164 8.15 14.61 5.11
N ARG A 165 7.80 15.42 4.11
CA ARG A 165 6.56 16.14 4.04
C ARG A 165 5.33 15.21 4.10
N VAL A 166 5.35 14.10 3.36
CA VAL A 166 4.27 13.09 3.40
C VAL A 166 4.11 12.51 4.81
N LEU A 167 5.22 12.15 5.50
CA LEU A 167 5.16 11.64 6.87
C LEU A 167 4.62 12.69 7.85
N GLU A 168 5.00 13.94 7.71
CA GLU A 168 4.52 15.05 8.54
C GLU A 168 3.03 15.32 8.34
N ILE A 169 2.51 15.22 7.10
CA ILE A 169 1.07 15.31 6.83
C ILE A 169 0.32 14.18 7.53
N PHE A 170 0.78 12.93 7.44
CA PHE A 170 0.16 11.83 8.17
C PHE A 170 0.21 12.04 9.69
N HIS A 171 1.34 12.47 10.23
CA HIS A 171 1.50 12.76 11.65
C HIS A 171 0.57 13.87 12.11
N ARG A 172 0.48 14.97 11.38
CA ARG A 172 -0.44 16.09 11.65
C ARG A 172 -1.91 15.66 11.69
N HIS A 173 -2.25 14.61 10.94
CA HIS A 173 -3.60 14.05 10.91
C HIS A 173 -3.81 12.87 11.88
N GLY A 174 -2.87 12.64 12.81
CA GLY A 174 -3.03 11.72 13.93
C GLY A 174 -2.29 10.38 13.80
N ALA A 175 -1.33 10.26 12.89
CA ALA A 175 -0.41 9.14 12.91
C ALA A 175 0.58 9.29 14.08
N GLN A 176 1.11 8.16 14.58
CA GLN A 176 2.05 8.13 15.70
C GLN A 176 3.40 8.76 15.37
N ASP A 177 4.09 9.33 16.38
CA ASP A 177 5.41 9.97 16.25
C ASP A 177 6.45 9.05 15.60
N ALA A 178 6.34 7.74 15.85
CA ALA A 178 7.25 6.73 15.33
C ALA A 178 7.44 6.79 13.81
N ILE A 179 6.44 7.22 13.05
CA ILE A 179 6.56 7.34 11.58
C ILE A 179 7.61 8.37 11.16
N LEU A 180 7.92 9.34 12.01
CA LEU A 180 8.87 10.42 11.70
C LEU A 180 10.34 9.99 11.83
N TYR A 181 10.61 8.90 12.59
CA TYR A 181 11.98 8.49 12.88
C TYR A 181 12.29 7.00 12.64
N GLU A 182 11.30 6.13 12.54
CA GLU A 182 11.54 4.72 12.21
C GLU A 182 12.07 4.55 10.78
N ALA A 183 13.06 3.69 10.58
CA ALA A 183 13.63 3.42 9.25
C ALA A 183 12.63 2.75 8.30
N HIS A 184 11.70 1.98 8.85
CA HIS A 184 10.61 1.33 8.13
C HIS A 184 9.26 1.69 8.77
N PRO A 185 8.82 2.96 8.60
CA PRO A 185 7.61 3.45 9.25
C PRO A 185 6.35 2.79 8.72
N HIS A 186 5.37 2.59 9.61
CA HIS A 186 4.03 2.11 9.28
C HIS A 186 3.00 2.72 10.24
N ILE A 187 1.73 2.73 9.85
CA ILE A 187 0.64 3.28 10.66
C ILE A 187 -0.21 2.16 11.28
N GLY A 188 -0.55 1.14 10.50
CA GLY A 188 -1.41 0.04 10.90
C GLY A 188 -2.88 0.21 10.50
N THR A 189 -3.54 -0.92 10.22
CA THR A 189 -4.93 -0.98 9.74
C THR A 189 -5.96 -0.46 10.74
N ASP A 190 -5.63 -0.43 12.03
CA ASP A 190 -6.46 0.07 13.12
C ASP A 190 -6.39 1.61 13.26
N ARG A 191 -5.29 2.25 12.86
CA ARG A 191 -5.04 3.69 13.01
C ARG A 191 -5.26 4.48 11.73
N LEU A 192 -4.95 3.92 10.57
CA LEU A 192 -5.15 4.57 9.27
C LEU A 192 -6.58 5.12 9.05
N PRO A 193 -7.66 4.42 9.46
CA PRO A 193 -9.02 4.96 9.35
C PRO A 193 -9.22 6.31 10.03
N VAL A 194 -8.59 6.53 11.17
CA VAL A 194 -8.66 7.80 11.90
C VAL A 194 -7.90 8.89 11.15
N VAL A 195 -6.70 8.59 10.69
CA VAL A 195 -5.85 9.53 9.93
C VAL A 195 -6.56 9.98 8.65
N VAL A 196 -7.11 9.04 7.88
CA VAL A 196 -7.83 9.33 6.64
C VAL A 196 -9.07 10.21 6.88
N ARG A 197 -9.84 9.91 7.92
CA ARG A 197 -10.99 10.75 8.34
C ARG A 197 -10.57 12.17 8.69
N ASN A 198 -9.45 12.34 9.40
CA ASN A 198 -8.92 13.65 9.75
C ASN A 198 -8.46 14.43 8.52
N MET A 199 -7.85 13.75 7.53
CA MET A 199 -7.50 14.37 6.25
C MET A 199 -8.74 14.85 5.49
N ARG A 200 -9.80 14.03 5.41
CA ARG A 200 -11.09 14.45 4.85
C ARG A 200 -11.65 15.66 5.57
N LYS A 201 -11.62 15.63 6.92
CA LYS A 201 -12.11 16.77 7.72
C LYS A 201 -11.38 18.06 7.35
N THR A 202 -10.06 18.03 7.21
CA THR A 202 -9.29 19.21 6.77
C THR A 202 -9.73 19.67 5.38
N ILE A 203 -9.94 18.76 4.43
CA ILE A 203 -10.39 19.09 3.06
C ILE A 203 -11.75 19.83 3.11
N VAL A 204 -12.71 19.30 3.87
CA VAL A 204 -14.06 19.86 3.97
C VAL A 204 -14.06 21.18 4.74
N ASP A 205 -13.35 21.26 5.87
CA ASP A 205 -13.24 22.47 6.70
C ASP A 205 -12.64 23.65 5.92
N CYS A 206 -11.81 23.38 4.92
CA CYS A 206 -11.23 24.38 4.03
C CYS A 206 -12.12 24.75 2.82
N GLY A 207 -13.34 24.21 2.71
CA GLY A 207 -14.27 24.50 1.61
C GLY A 207 -14.16 23.57 0.41
N GLY A 208 -13.34 22.51 0.47
CA GLY A 208 -13.36 21.43 -0.52
C GLY A 208 -14.62 20.57 -0.41
N GLU A 209 -14.95 19.87 -1.49
CA GLU A 209 -16.07 18.93 -1.52
C GLU A 209 -15.59 17.49 -1.48
N TYR A 210 -16.33 16.61 -0.78
CA TYR A 210 -16.01 15.19 -0.67
C TYR A 210 -17.29 14.36 -0.77
N ILE A 211 -17.41 13.60 -1.88
CA ILE A 211 -18.66 12.94 -2.26
C ILE A 211 -18.43 11.43 -2.33
N PHE A 212 -19.18 10.69 -1.51
CA PHE A 212 -19.16 9.23 -1.48
C PHE A 212 -20.21 8.61 -2.39
N ASN A 213 -20.08 7.31 -2.69
CA ASN A 213 -20.91 6.57 -3.62
C ASN A 213 -20.97 7.21 -5.02
N ALA A 214 -19.95 7.99 -5.35
CA ALA A 214 -19.81 8.74 -6.59
C ALA A 214 -18.91 7.99 -7.59
N LYS A 215 -19.40 6.84 -8.09
CA LYS A 215 -18.67 6.06 -9.09
C LYS A 215 -18.66 6.78 -10.44
N VAL A 216 -17.49 7.23 -10.86
CA VAL A 216 -17.31 7.82 -12.20
C VAL A 216 -17.46 6.74 -13.27
N VAL A 217 -18.33 6.98 -14.25
CA VAL A 217 -18.64 6.07 -15.35
C VAL A 217 -18.42 6.71 -16.71
N ASP A 218 -18.19 8.02 -16.77
CA ASP A 218 -17.91 8.71 -18.02
C ASP A 218 -17.03 9.95 -17.85
N LEU A 219 -16.30 10.32 -18.91
CA LEU A 219 -15.52 11.54 -19.04
C LEU A 219 -16.20 12.49 -20.02
N ILE A 220 -16.42 13.74 -19.60
CA ILE A 220 -17.02 14.79 -20.42
C ILE A 220 -15.90 15.50 -21.16
N LEU A 221 -15.84 15.31 -22.47
CA LEU A 221 -14.79 15.83 -23.34
C LEU A 221 -15.37 16.83 -24.37
N GLU A 222 -14.63 17.90 -24.61
CA GLU A 222 -14.85 18.85 -25.71
C GLU A 222 -13.51 19.07 -26.43
N ASN A 223 -13.43 18.70 -27.70
CA ASN A 223 -12.22 18.87 -28.54
C ASN A 223 -10.93 18.41 -27.83
N ASP A 224 -10.88 17.15 -27.39
CA ASP A 224 -9.74 16.55 -26.65
C ASP A 224 -9.37 17.27 -25.34
N THR A 225 -10.28 18.07 -24.80
CA THR A 225 -10.12 18.73 -23.52
C THR A 225 -11.17 18.18 -22.54
N ILE A 226 -10.74 17.72 -21.37
CA ILE A 226 -11.68 17.28 -20.34
C ILE A 226 -12.33 18.50 -19.67
N LYS A 227 -13.66 18.43 -19.48
CA LYS A 227 -14.46 19.45 -18.80
C LYS A 227 -14.98 18.96 -17.44
N GLY A 228 -15.07 17.66 -17.27
CA GLY A 228 -15.59 17.06 -16.07
C GLY A 228 -15.80 15.56 -16.20
N VAL A 229 -16.57 15.01 -15.27
CA VAL A 229 -16.90 13.59 -15.21
C VAL A 229 -18.38 13.38 -14.93
N LYS A 230 -18.90 12.20 -15.30
CA LYS A 230 -20.26 11.76 -14.96
C LYS A 230 -20.22 10.55 -14.04
N THR A 231 -21.06 10.54 -13.03
CA THR A 231 -21.20 9.44 -12.07
C THR A 231 -22.38 8.52 -12.42
N ALA A 232 -22.38 7.32 -11.83
CA ALA A 232 -23.37 6.27 -12.12
C ALA A 232 -24.80 6.66 -11.74
N ASP A 233 -24.99 7.55 -10.78
CA ASP A 233 -26.27 8.14 -10.39
C ASP A 233 -26.77 9.25 -11.33
N GLY A 234 -26.01 9.55 -12.40
CA GLY A 234 -26.35 10.53 -13.42
C GLY A 234 -25.85 11.95 -13.16
N ASN A 235 -25.26 12.23 -11.99
CA ASN A 235 -24.69 13.53 -11.69
C ASN A 235 -23.46 13.84 -12.55
N THR A 236 -23.22 15.13 -12.78
CA THR A 236 -22.04 15.63 -13.52
C THR A 236 -21.26 16.60 -12.64
N PHE A 237 -19.94 16.48 -12.68
CA PHE A 237 -19.02 17.33 -11.95
C PHE A 237 -18.05 17.99 -12.92
N PHE A 238 -18.09 19.31 -12.99
CA PHE A 238 -17.22 20.10 -13.86
C PHE A 238 -16.04 20.67 -13.07
N GLY A 239 -14.91 20.85 -13.74
CA GLY A 239 -13.73 21.45 -13.15
C GLY A 239 -12.74 21.92 -14.20
N ALA A 240 -11.85 22.84 -13.81
CA ALA A 240 -10.80 23.35 -14.68
C ALA A 240 -9.76 22.26 -15.07
N ALA A 241 -9.68 21.21 -14.26
CA ALA A 241 -8.89 20.01 -14.50
C ALA A 241 -9.51 18.79 -13.81
N VAL A 242 -9.10 17.58 -14.25
CA VAL A 242 -9.49 16.31 -13.64
C VAL A 242 -8.24 15.52 -13.28
N VAL A 243 -8.06 15.20 -12.00
CA VAL A 243 -7.03 14.30 -11.48
C VAL A 243 -7.61 12.89 -11.40
N LEU A 244 -7.06 11.94 -12.16
CA LEU A 244 -7.52 10.55 -12.21
C LEU A 244 -6.68 9.68 -11.26
N ALA A 245 -7.12 9.53 -10.01
CA ALA A 245 -6.42 8.86 -8.90
C ALA A 245 -7.13 7.59 -8.42
N THR A 246 -7.67 6.78 -9.35
CA THR A 246 -8.63 5.69 -9.12
C THR A 246 -8.05 4.39 -8.57
N GLY A 247 -6.71 4.28 -8.47
CA GLY A 247 -6.03 3.03 -8.11
C GLY A 247 -6.12 1.96 -9.21
N HIS A 248 -5.35 0.87 -9.05
CA HIS A 248 -5.23 -0.15 -10.10
C HIS A 248 -6.35 -1.20 -10.11
N SER A 249 -7.19 -1.23 -9.08
CA SER A 249 -8.34 -2.14 -9.02
C SER A 249 -9.57 -1.63 -9.76
N ALA A 250 -9.60 -0.35 -10.17
CA ALA A 250 -10.69 0.26 -10.93
C ALA A 250 -10.63 -0.13 -12.42
N ARG A 251 -10.86 -1.41 -12.73
CA ARG A 251 -10.77 -1.99 -14.08
C ARG A 251 -11.74 -1.35 -15.07
N ASP A 252 -12.91 -0.94 -14.57
CA ASP A 252 -13.92 -0.21 -15.33
C ASP A 252 -13.40 1.13 -15.90
N ILE A 253 -12.49 1.80 -15.23
CA ILE A 253 -11.85 3.03 -15.73
C ILE A 253 -10.94 2.73 -16.93
N TYR A 254 -10.15 1.66 -16.90
CA TYR A 254 -9.33 1.27 -18.06
C TYR A 254 -10.19 0.88 -19.26
N ALA A 255 -11.29 0.14 -19.02
CA ALA A 255 -12.26 -0.19 -20.07
C ALA A 255 -12.93 1.07 -20.65
N LEU A 256 -13.31 2.03 -19.81
CA LEU A 256 -13.84 3.33 -20.23
C LEU A 256 -12.85 4.10 -21.12
N LEU A 257 -11.57 4.19 -20.71
CA LEU A 257 -10.55 4.86 -21.50
C LEU A 257 -10.36 4.20 -22.88
N GLN A 258 -10.31 2.86 -22.93
CA GLN A 258 -10.21 2.11 -24.17
C GLN A 258 -11.45 2.33 -25.06
N GLN A 259 -12.66 2.28 -24.49
CA GLN A 259 -13.92 2.54 -25.23
C GLN A 259 -13.94 3.95 -25.85
N LYS A 260 -13.42 4.94 -25.13
CA LYS A 260 -13.30 6.32 -25.60
C LYS A 260 -12.09 6.54 -26.54
N LYS A 261 -11.32 5.50 -26.85
CA LYS A 261 -10.09 5.57 -27.65
C LYS A 261 -9.03 6.50 -27.04
N ILE A 262 -9.04 6.65 -25.72
CA ILE A 262 -8.01 7.35 -24.96
C ILE A 262 -6.85 6.39 -24.75
N VAL A 263 -5.65 6.84 -25.04
CA VAL A 263 -4.44 6.00 -25.05
C VAL A 263 -4.13 5.46 -23.64
N VAL A 264 -3.96 4.15 -23.57
CA VAL A 264 -3.39 3.43 -22.42
C VAL A 264 -2.33 2.44 -22.93
N GLU A 265 -1.39 2.07 -22.07
CA GLU A 265 -0.26 1.21 -22.44
C GLU A 265 -0.21 -0.04 -21.55
N ALA A 266 0.15 -1.19 -22.12
CA ALA A 266 0.48 -2.36 -21.33
C ALA A 266 1.74 -2.11 -20.51
N LYS A 267 1.75 -2.60 -19.27
CA LYS A 267 2.86 -2.42 -18.34
C LYS A 267 3.17 -3.74 -17.64
N GLY A 268 4.45 -4.03 -17.44
CA GLY A 268 4.89 -5.15 -16.61
C GLY A 268 4.39 -5.02 -15.15
N PHE A 269 4.06 -6.14 -14.56
CA PHE A 269 3.53 -6.25 -13.20
C PHE A 269 4.03 -7.54 -12.54
N ALA A 270 3.47 -7.96 -11.42
CA ALA A 270 3.81 -9.24 -10.81
C ALA A 270 2.56 -9.91 -10.23
N MET A 271 2.54 -11.24 -10.24
CA MET A 271 1.46 -12.07 -9.71
C MET A 271 2.02 -13.30 -9.03
N GLY A 272 1.27 -13.83 -8.09
CA GLY A 272 1.67 -15.06 -7.39
C GLY A 272 0.66 -15.49 -6.33
N VAL A 273 1.19 -15.79 -5.17
CA VAL A 273 0.45 -16.33 -4.04
C VAL A 273 0.82 -15.57 -2.76
N ARG A 274 0.00 -15.69 -1.72
CA ARG A 274 0.39 -15.24 -0.40
C ARG A 274 0.85 -16.42 0.45
N VAL A 275 2.00 -16.30 1.06
CA VAL A 275 2.53 -17.28 2.00
C VAL A 275 2.38 -16.76 3.42
N GLU A 276 1.94 -17.63 4.32
CA GLU A 276 1.83 -17.33 5.75
C GLU A 276 2.63 -18.34 6.57
N HIS A 277 3.35 -17.81 7.55
CA HIS A 277 4.16 -18.55 8.51
C HIS A 277 3.75 -18.19 9.94
N PRO A 278 4.00 -19.04 10.94
CA PRO A 278 4.03 -18.58 12.32
C PRO A 278 5.03 -17.44 12.50
N GLN A 279 4.63 -16.32 13.13
CA GLN A 279 5.52 -15.17 13.33
C GLN A 279 6.77 -15.55 14.11
N ALA A 280 6.65 -16.45 15.10
CA ALA A 280 7.78 -16.94 15.88
C ALA A 280 8.86 -17.62 15.03
N LEU A 281 8.48 -18.29 13.93
CA LEU A 281 9.42 -18.87 12.98
C LEU A 281 10.21 -17.77 12.27
N ILE A 282 9.52 -16.73 11.78
CA ILE A 282 10.16 -15.60 11.10
C ILE A 282 11.05 -14.80 12.07
N ASP A 283 10.60 -14.59 13.31
CA ASP A 283 11.40 -13.95 14.37
C ASP A 283 12.72 -14.71 14.61
N ARG A 284 12.65 -16.04 14.71
CA ARG A 284 13.83 -16.90 14.90
C ARG A 284 14.80 -16.83 13.73
N ILE A 285 14.28 -16.83 12.49
CA ILE A 285 15.09 -16.74 11.28
C ILE A 285 15.80 -15.39 11.21
N GLN A 286 15.08 -14.29 11.43
CA GLN A 286 15.58 -12.93 11.23
C GLN A 286 16.43 -12.41 12.39
N TYR A 287 16.10 -12.77 13.64
CA TYR A 287 16.80 -12.30 14.82
C TYR A 287 17.82 -13.30 15.39
N HIS A 288 17.90 -14.49 14.81
CA HIS A 288 18.82 -15.55 15.24
C HIS A 288 18.67 -15.94 16.72
N CYS A 289 17.47 -15.83 17.27
CA CYS A 289 17.15 -16.11 18.68
C CYS A 289 15.91 -16.98 18.82
N LYS A 290 15.78 -17.72 19.93
CA LYS A 290 14.60 -18.57 20.18
C LYS A 290 13.35 -17.74 20.44
N TRP A 291 13.50 -16.56 21.03
CA TRP A 291 12.44 -15.62 21.37
C TRP A 291 12.95 -14.18 21.23
N ARG A 292 12.18 -13.32 20.56
CA ARG A 292 12.59 -11.93 20.27
C ARG A 292 12.55 -10.99 21.49
N GLY A 293 11.89 -11.40 22.60
CA GLY A 293 11.70 -10.55 23.77
C GLY A 293 10.63 -9.47 23.55
N GLU A 294 10.56 -8.53 24.48
CA GLU A 294 9.55 -7.46 24.52
C GLU A 294 9.94 -6.24 23.69
N TYR A 295 11.23 -6.02 23.46
CA TYR A 295 11.75 -4.78 22.86
C TYR A 295 12.03 -4.87 21.35
N LEU A 296 12.00 -6.06 20.77
CA LEU A 296 12.07 -6.22 19.32
C LEU A 296 10.66 -6.32 18.71
N PRO A 297 10.37 -5.58 17.65
CA PRO A 297 9.11 -5.74 16.95
C PRO A 297 9.02 -7.11 16.26
N ALA A 298 7.82 -7.46 15.79
CA ALA A 298 7.65 -8.62 14.91
C ALA A 298 8.58 -8.50 13.69
N ALA A 299 9.37 -9.55 13.46
CA ALA A 299 10.37 -9.54 12.39
C ALA A 299 9.73 -9.50 11.01
N SER A 300 10.31 -8.71 10.13
CA SER A 300 9.95 -8.63 8.72
C SER A 300 11.09 -9.11 7.84
N TYR A 301 10.78 -9.50 6.62
CA TYR A 301 11.78 -9.86 5.61
C TYR A 301 11.47 -9.21 4.26
N SER A 302 12.52 -9.07 3.46
CA SER A 302 12.44 -8.73 2.04
C SER A 302 13.42 -9.63 1.31
N ILE A 303 12.93 -10.45 0.40
CA ILE A 303 13.71 -11.43 -0.34
C ILE A 303 13.39 -11.34 -1.82
N VAL A 304 14.40 -11.49 -2.64
CA VAL A 304 14.30 -11.49 -4.10
C VAL A 304 15.31 -12.44 -4.71
N ASN A 305 14.92 -13.14 -5.77
CA ASN A 305 15.82 -13.92 -6.59
C ASN A 305 15.41 -13.88 -8.07
N GLN A 306 16.37 -14.16 -8.95
CA GLN A 306 16.12 -14.34 -10.38
C GLN A 306 15.92 -15.82 -10.67
N ILE A 307 14.77 -16.18 -11.21
CA ILE A 307 14.40 -17.55 -11.56
C ILE A 307 13.96 -17.58 -13.02
N ASP A 308 14.68 -18.35 -13.85
CA ASP A 308 14.40 -18.49 -15.27
C ASP A 308 14.17 -17.14 -15.98
N GLY A 309 15.05 -16.15 -15.71
CA GLY A 309 15.02 -14.82 -16.33
C GLY A 309 13.91 -13.88 -15.85
N ARG A 310 13.20 -14.22 -14.74
CA ARG A 310 12.18 -13.38 -14.11
C ARG A 310 12.46 -13.20 -12.62
N GLY A 311 12.17 -12.02 -12.11
CA GLY A 311 12.20 -11.75 -10.68
C GLY A 311 11.14 -12.54 -9.94
N VAL A 312 11.52 -13.22 -8.85
CA VAL A 312 10.63 -13.83 -7.86
C VAL A 312 10.95 -13.18 -6.52
N TYR A 313 9.96 -12.54 -5.89
CA TYR A 313 10.24 -11.72 -4.71
C TYR A 313 9.07 -11.62 -3.73
N SER A 314 9.43 -11.28 -2.48
CA SER A 314 8.45 -10.94 -1.46
C SER A 314 7.81 -9.58 -1.75
N PHE A 315 6.49 -9.52 -1.66
CA PHE A 315 5.69 -8.31 -1.86
C PHE A 315 4.80 -8.06 -0.65
N CYS A 316 4.78 -6.84 -0.16
CA CYS A 316 3.91 -6.41 0.94
C CYS A 316 3.90 -7.40 2.13
N MET A 317 5.11 -7.76 2.63
CA MET A 317 5.24 -8.60 3.82
C MET A 317 4.63 -7.90 5.04
N CYS A 318 3.72 -8.58 5.75
CA CYS A 318 2.96 -8.09 6.90
C CYS A 318 3.35 -8.90 8.15
N PRO A 319 4.31 -8.39 8.96
CA PRO A 319 4.68 -9.04 10.21
C PRO A 319 3.57 -8.88 11.24
N GLY A 320 3.34 -9.91 12.06
CA GLY A 320 2.27 -9.92 13.05
C GLY A 320 0.92 -9.55 12.46
N GLY A 321 0.60 -10.07 11.27
CA GLY A 321 -0.54 -9.67 10.47
C GLY A 321 -1.48 -10.81 10.10
N HIS A 322 -2.40 -10.50 9.18
CA HIS A 322 -3.44 -11.42 8.70
C HIS A 322 -3.54 -11.36 7.19
N ILE A 323 -3.92 -12.48 6.56
CA ILE A 323 -4.36 -12.52 5.17
C ILE A 323 -5.82 -12.04 5.10
N VAL A 324 -6.16 -11.26 4.06
CA VAL A 324 -7.49 -10.68 3.88
C VAL A 324 -8.00 -10.87 2.46
N PRO A 325 -9.35 -10.94 2.25
CA PRO A 325 -9.95 -10.99 0.93
C PRO A 325 -9.88 -9.61 0.27
N ALA A 326 -9.32 -9.54 -0.94
CA ALA A 326 -9.14 -8.27 -1.67
C ALA A 326 -9.83 -8.25 -3.04
N SER A 327 -10.80 -9.15 -3.26
CA SER A 327 -11.60 -9.16 -4.49
C SER A 327 -12.44 -7.89 -4.61
N THR A 328 -12.66 -7.44 -5.85
CA THR A 328 -13.57 -6.34 -6.20
C THR A 328 -14.69 -6.79 -7.14
N GLU A 329 -14.67 -8.06 -7.54
CA GLU A 329 -15.64 -8.66 -8.46
C GLU A 329 -16.17 -9.98 -7.90
N SER A 330 -17.45 -10.26 -8.14
CA SER A 330 -18.05 -11.56 -7.81
C SER A 330 -17.45 -12.64 -8.72
N GLY A 331 -17.29 -13.85 -8.20
CA GLY A 331 -16.67 -14.94 -8.97
C GLY A 331 -15.16 -14.83 -9.14
N ALA A 332 -14.50 -14.08 -8.26
CA ALA A 332 -13.05 -13.90 -8.25
C ALA A 332 -12.50 -14.03 -6.83
N ILE A 333 -11.34 -14.64 -6.66
CA ILE A 333 -10.59 -14.67 -5.39
C ILE A 333 -9.29 -13.92 -5.56
N VAL A 334 -9.10 -12.93 -4.70
CA VAL A 334 -7.86 -12.18 -4.53
C VAL A 334 -7.55 -12.10 -3.05
N VAL A 335 -6.31 -12.38 -2.68
CA VAL A 335 -5.83 -12.25 -1.30
C VAL A 335 -4.78 -11.15 -1.19
N ASN A 336 -4.77 -10.50 -0.03
CA ASN A 336 -3.76 -9.52 0.34
C ASN A 336 -3.44 -9.66 1.84
N GLY A 337 -2.60 -8.81 2.41
CA GLY A 337 -2.26 -8.82 3.82
C GLY A 337 -2.42 -7.48 4.50
N MET A 338 -2.68 -7.53 5.79
CA MET A 338 -2.72 -6.37 6.67
C MET A 338 -2.03 -6.66 8.00
N SER A 339 -1.66 -5.60 8.73
CA SER A 339 -1.25 -5.68 10.13
C SER A 339 -1.81 -4.49 10.91
N ALA A 340 -2.14 -4.71 12.18
CA ALA A 340 -2.39 -3.63 13.12
C ALA A 340 -1.09 -2.88 13.46
N ALA A 341 -1.22 -1.70 14.05
CA ALA A 341 -0.05 -0.90 14.49
C ALA A 341 0.87 -1.67 15.44
N ALA A 342 0.31 -2.50 16.31
CA ALA A 342 1.06 -3.33 17.27
C ALA A 342 1.76 -4.53 16.63
N ARG A 343 1.35 -5.00 15.43
CA ARG A 343 1.92 -6.18 14.74
C ARG A 343 2.05 -7.40 15.66
N ASN A 344 1.00 -7.70 16.40
CA ASN A 344 1.01 -8.70 17.48
C ASN A 344 0.23 -9.99 17.17
N SER A 345 -0.19 -10.20 15.92
CA SER A 345 -0.74 -11.50 15.50
C SER A 345 0.32 -12.60 15.56
N HIS A 346 -0.13 -13.84 15.72
CA HIS A 346 0.72 -15.03 15.68
C HIS A 346 1.27 -15.37 14.30
N PHE A 347 0.84 -14.67 13.26
CA PHE A 347 1.17 -14.94 11.88
C PHE A 347 2.01 -13.81 11.25
N ALA A 348 2.84 -14.22 10.30
CA ALA A 348 3.59 -13.37 9.38
C ALA A 348 3.24 -13.77 7.96
N ASN A 349 2.76 -12.87 7.13
CA ASN A 349 2.41 -13.21 5.75
C ASN A 349 3.04 -12.26 4.74
N SER A 350 3.25 -12.77 3.52
CA SER A 350 3.81 -12.01 2.40
C SER A 350 3.27 -12.51 1.08
N GLY A 351 2.97 -11.63 0.15
CA GLY A 351 2.91 -12.00 -1.25
C GLY A 351 4.27 -12.52 -1.70
N ILE A 352 4.29 -13.63 -2.42
CA ILE A 352 5.46 -14.09 -3.18
C ILE A 352 5.02 -14.11 -4.64
N VAL A 353 5.62 -13.19 -5.39
CA VAL A 353 5.15 -12.87 -6.74
C VAL A 353 6.26 -13.05 -7.77
N VAL A 354 5.84 -13.35 -8.99
CA VAL A 354 6.69 -13.51 -10.17
C VAL A 354 6.49 -12.33 -11.10
N GLU A 355 7.56 -11.75 -11.59
CA GLU A 355 7.53 -10.71 -12.63
C GLU A 355 6.87 -11.24 -13.89
N ILE A 356 5.88 -10.50 -14.39
CA ILE A 356 5.16 -10.74 -15.65
C ILE A 356 5.38 -9.54 -16.55
N ARG A 357 5.78 -9.81 -17.78
CA ARG A 357 5.99 -8.80 -18.81
C ARG A 357 4.93 -8.91 -19.89
N PRO A 358 4.61 -7.84 -20.64
CA PRO A 358 3.65 -7.91 -21.74
C PRO A 358 3.98 -8.99 -22.79
N GLU A 359 5.26 -9.21 -23.07
CA GLU A 359 5.72 -10.26 -24.01
C GLU A 359 5.47 -11.70 -23.52
N ASP A 360 5.23 -11.90 -22.23
CA ASP A 360 4.87 -13.22 -21.66
C ASP A 360 3.39 -13.59 -21.92
N LEU A 361 2.58 -12.64 -22.40
CA LEU A 361 1.12 -12.73 -22.49
C LEU A 361 0.62 -12.90 -23.93
N THR A 362 1.26 -13.76 -24.70
CA THR A 362 0.94 -14.00 -26.11
C THR A 362 -0.54 -14.34 -26.36
N ASP A 363 -1.12 -15.18 -25.49
CA ASP A 363 -2.51 -15.62 -25.57
C ASP A 363 -3.53 -14.52 -25.25
N TYR A 364 -3.05 -13.36 -24.80
CA TYR A 364 -3.87 -12.20 -24.42
C TYR A 364 -3.64 -10.97 -25.33
N HIS A 365 -2.83 -11.10 -26.38
CA HIS A 365 -2.51 -9.97 -27.27
C HIS A 365 -3.73 -9.32 -27.94
N GLN A 366 -4.83 -10.08 -28.13
CA GLN A 366 -6.08 -9.55 -28.66
C GLN A 366 -6.72 -8.47 -27.78
N PHE A 367 -6.36 -8.39 -26.49
CA PHE A 367 -6.83 -7.35 -25.57
C PHE A 367 -5.96 -6.08 -25.60
N GLY A 368 -4.93 -6.03 -26.43
CA GLY A 368 -4.04 -4.89 -26.58
C GLY A 368 -3.41 -4.45 -25.24
N ALA A 369 -3.55 -3.17 -24.90
CA ALA A 369 -3.00 -2.62 -23.65
C ALA A 369 -3.60 -3.24 -22.37
N LEU A 370 -4.74 -3.90 -22.44
CA LEU A 370 -5.40 -4.56 -21.31
C LEU A 370 -5.05 -6.06 -21.16
N CYS A 371 -4.09 -6.58 -21.93
CA CYS A 371 -3.69 -7.98 -21.90
C CYS A 371 -3.34 -8.47 -20.47
N GLY A 372 -2.59 -7.68 -19.70
CA GLY A 372 -2.25 -8.00 -18.31
C GLY A 372 -3.44 -7.98 -17.36
N LEU A 373 -4.42 -7.10 -17.62
CA LEU A 373 -5.65 -7.02 -16.85
C LEU A 373 -6.52 -8.28 -17.04
N GLU A 374 -6.65 -8.76 -18.28
CA GLU A 374 -7.44 -9.96 -18.59
C GLU A 374 -6.74 -11.22 -18.06
N PHE A 375 -5.41 -11.28 -18.09
CA PHE A 375 -4.65 -12.35 -17.44
C PHE A 375 -4.90 -12.39 -15.92
N GLN A 376 -4.86 -11.23 -15.24
CA GLN A 376 -5.20 -11.15 -13.81
C GLN A 376 -6.61 -11.68 -13.55
N LYS A 377 -7.59 -11.22 -14.33
CA LYS A 377 -9.00 -11.59 -14.20
C LYS A 377 -9.21 -13.09 -14.35
N GLN A 378 -8.60 -13.70 -15.36
CA GLN A 378 -8.71 -15.13 -15.59
C GLN A 378 -8.11 -15.94 -14.42
N LEU A 379 -6.95 -15.53 -13.88
CA LEU A 379 -6.35 -16.21 -12.74
C LEU A 379 -7.21 -16.09 -11.47
N GLU A 380 -7.79 -14.92 -11.22
CA GLU A 380 -8.70 -14.68 -10.10
C GLU A 380 -9.98 -15.54 -10.19
N GLN A 381 -10.52 -15.71 -11.40
CA GLN A 381 -11.65 -16.60 -11.69
C GLN A 381 -11.26 -18.08 -11.52
N THR A 382 -10.07 -18.47 -11.99
CA THR A 382 -9.55 -19.83 -11.81
C THR A 382 -9.41 -20.15 -10.32
N ALA A 383 -8.92 -19.21 -9.51
CA ALA A 383 -8.87 -19.37 -8.06
C ALA A 383 -10.26 -19.54 -7.44
N PHE A 384 -11.24 -18.78 -7.90
CA PHE A 384 -12.63 -18.91 -7.46
C PHE A 384 -13.22 -20.29 -7.82
N ASN A 385 -13.00 -20.78 -9.02
CA ASN A 385 -13.47 -22.10 -9.46
C ASN A 385 -12.83 -23.25 -8.68
N ASN A 386 -11.71 -23.01 -8.00
CA ASN A 386 -10.98 -23.98 -7.19
C ASN A 386 -11.09 -23.72 -5.67
N ASN A 387 -12.10 -22.98 -5.22
CA ASN A 387 -12.27 -22.55 -3.83
C ASN A 387 -13.25 -23.39 -2.99
N GLY A 388 -13.74 -24.51 -3.51
CA GLY A 388 -14.70 -25.37 -2.81
C GLY A 388 -16.13 -24.81 -2.71
N GLY A 389 -16.48 -23.77 -3.48
CA GLY A 389 -17.84 -23.23 -3.59
C GLY A 389 -18.20 -22.11 -2.58
N GLY A 390 -17.24 -21.65 -1.78
CA GLY A 390 -17.46 -20.50 -0.87
C GLY A 390 -17.41 -19.14 -1.60
N LEU A 391 -18.06 -18.12 -1.05
CA LEU A 391 -18.12 -16.79 -1.64
C LEU A 391 -16.72 -16.13 -1.71
N GLN A 392 -15.95 -16.21 -0.63
CA GLN A 392 -14.60 -15.67 -0.51
C GLN A 392 -13.61 -16.69 0.10
N THR A 393 -13.99 -17.96 0.21
CA THR A 393 -13.07 -19.03 0.63
C THR A 393 -11.91 -19.11 -0.36
N ALA A 394 -10.67 -19.20 0.11
CA ALA A 394 -9.51 -19.19 -0.76
C ALA A 394 -8.90 -20.58 -0.96
N PRO A 395 -8.46 -20.93 -2.18
CA PRO A 395 -7.67 -22.13 -2.40
C PRO A 395 -6.33 -22.01 -1.69
N ALA A 396 -5.89 -23.08 -1.02
CA ALA A 396 -4.64 -23.11 -0.27
C ALA A 396 -3.93 -24.45 -0.37
N GLN A 397 -2.65 -24.43 -0.06
CA GLN A 397 -1.81 -25.62 -0.04
C GLN A 397 -0.68 -25.45 1.01
N ARG A 398 -0.33 -26.51 1.72
CA ARG A 398 0.87 -26.50 2.58
C ARG A 398 2.09 -26.15 1.72
N LEU A 399 2.97 -25.28 2.21
CA LEU A 399 4.09 -24.77 1.42
C LEU A 399 5.00 -25.91 0.91
N THR A 400 5.31 -26.90 1.75
CA THR A 400 6.14 -28.06 1.35
C THR A 400 5.47 -28.92 0.29
N ASP A 401 4.15 -29.10 0.36
CA ASP A 401 3.39 -29.87 -0.62
C ASP A 401 3.30 -29.12 -1.96
N PHE A 402 3.07 -27.80 -1.92
CA PHE A 402 3.11 -26.94 -3.11
C PHE A 402 4.46 -27.08 -3.85
N VAL A 403 5.57 -26.99 -3.11
CA VAL A 403 6.91 -27.07 -3.68
C VAL A 403 7.22 -28.47 -4.25
N THR A 404 6.72 -29.53 -3.63
CA THR A 404 6.93 -30.92 -4.10
C THR A 404 5.89 -31.39 -5.10
N GLY A 405 4.83 -30.61 -5.36
CA GLY A 405 3.76 -30.96 -6.31
C GLY A 405 2.80 -32.04 -5.78
N LYS A 406 2.44 -31.95 -4.50
CA LYS A 406 1.51 -32.90 -3.84
C LYS A 406 0.29 -32.16 -3.32
N LEU A 407 -0.89 -32.76 -3.44
CA LEU A 407 -2.08 -32.23 -2.78
C LEU A 407 -1.92 -32.35 -1.25
N SER A 408 -2.30 -31.32 -0.53
CA SER A 408 -2.24 -31.32 0.94
C SER A 408 -3.45 -32.07 1.52
N ASN A 409 -3.20 -33.10 2.31
CA ASN A 409 -4.26 -33.81 3.04
C ASN A 409 -4.83 -32.97 4.21
N SER A 410 -4.04 -32.07 4.75
CA SER A 410 -4.42 -31.11 5.79
C SER A 410 -3.66 -29.80 5.61
N LEU A 411 -4.28 -28.70 6.00
CA LEU A 411 -3.67 -27.38 5.98
C LEU A 411 -3.19 -26.97 7.37
N PRO A 412 -2.09 -26.22 7.48
CA PRO A 412 -1.76 -25.52 8.73
C PRO A 412 -2.85 -24.52 9.12
N GLU A 413 -2.81 -24.05 10.37
CA GLU A 413 -3.62 -22.92 10.80
C GLU A 413 -3.32 -21.69 9.92
N CYS A 414 -4.37 -20.93 9.57
CA CYS A 414 -4.29 -19.78 8.69
C CYS A 414 -5.15 -18.63 9.20
N SER A 415 -4.63 -17.42 9.09
CA SER A 415 -5.31 -16.21 9.55
C SER A 415 -6.45 -15.72 8.63
N TYR A 416 -6.63 -16.34 7.48
CA TYR A 416 -7.64 -15.92 6.48
C TYR A 416 -9.06 -16.23 6.95
N LEU A 417 -9.77 -15.20 7.41
CA LEU A 417 -11.08 -15.35 8.06
C LEU A 417 -12.18 -15.99 7.20
N PRO A 418 -12.30 -15.73 5.89
CA PRO A 418 -13.31 -16.40 5.06
C PRO A 418 -13.11 -17.91 4.94
N GLY A 419 -11.99 -18.45 5.41
CA GLY A 419 -11.63 -19.85 5.35
C GLY A 419 -10.81 -20.23 4.12
N VAL A 420 -10.04 -21.30 4.27
CA VAL A 420 -9.21 -21.87 3.21
C VAL A 420 -9.61 -23.31 2.91
N VAL A 421 -9.44 -23.73 1.66
CA VAL A 421 -9.68 -25.11 1.22
C VAL A 421 -8.44 -25.67 0.53
N SER A 422 -8.13 -26.93 0.81
CA SER A 422 -7.02 -27.61 0.13
C SER A 422 -7.30 -27.71 -1.37
N SER A 423 -6.38 -27.21 -2.17
CA SER A 423 -6.49 -27.15 -3.63
C SER A 423 -5.13 -27.42 -4.27
N PRO A 424 -5.05 -28.13 -5.39
CA PRO A 424 -3.78 -28.43 -6.07
C PRO A 424 -3.25 -27.22 -6.84
N MET A 425 -2.90 -26.15 -6.11
CA MET A 425 -2.43 -24.88 -6.69
C MET A 425 -1.19 -25.08 -7.59
N HIS A 426 -0.33 -26.03 -7.26
CA HIS A 426 0.82 -26.41 -8.08
C HIS A 426 0.45 -26.91 -9.47
N PHE A 427 -0.81 -27.31 -9.68
CA PHE A 427 -1.32 -27.84 -10.94
C PHE A 427 -2.05 -26.78 -11.78
N TRP A 428 -2.95 -25.99 -11.16
CA TRP A 428 -3.77 -25.06 -11.93
C TRP A 428 -3.19 -23.64 -12.05
N LEU A 429 -2.18 -23.26 -11.25
CA LEU A 429 -1.46 -22.01 -11.49
C LEU A 429 -0.78 -22.04 -12.87
N PRO A 430 -0.83 -20.94 -13.65
CA PRO A 430 -0.11 -20.86 -14.91
C PRO A 430 1.37 -21.24 -14.74
N GLU A 431 1.91 -22.00 -15.68
CA GLU A 431 3.29 -22.56 -15.60
C GLU A 431 4.33 -21.47 -15.40
N ILE A 432 4.14 -20.30 -16.05
CA ILE A 432 5.00 -19.12 -15.89
C ILE A 432 5.08 -18.63 -14.43
N ILE A 433 4.05 -18.86 -13.63
CA ILE A 433 3.98 -18.50 -12.21
C ILE A 433 4.35 -19.70 -11.34
N GLY A 434 3.66 -20.81 -11.50
CA GLY A 434 3.75 -21.97 -10.62
C GLY A 434 5.14 -22.58 -10.53
N SER A 435 5.82 -22.81 -11.68
CA SER A 435 7.17 -23.37 -11.71
C SER A 435 8.20 -22.44 -11.08
N ARG A 436 8.11 -21.13 -11.36
CA ARG A 436 9.03 -20.14 -10.80
C ARG A 436 8.84 -19.95 -9.29
N LEU A 437 7.61 -19.97 -8.81
CA LEU A 437 7.34 -19.94 -7.36
C LEU A 437 7.95 -21.16 -6.65
N ARG A 438 7.77 -22.37 -7.19
CA ARG A 438 8.34 -23.60 -6.59
C ARG A 438 9.86 -23.55 -6.52
N LYS A 439 10.53 -23.08 -7.58
CA LYS A 439 12.00 -22.86 -7.61
C LYS A 439 12.41 -21.73 -6.66
N GLY A 440 11.63 -20.63 -6.62
CA GLY A 440 11.83 -19.48 -5.75
C GLY A 440 11.80 -19.86 -4.27
N PHE A 441 10.79 -20.60 -3.84
CA PHE A 441 10.68 -21.06 -2.44
C PHE A 441 11.86 -21.94 -2.01
N ARG A 442 12.34 -22.84 -2.87
CA ARG A 442 13.57 -23.63 -2.59
C ARG A 442 14.80 -22.73 -2.48
N SER A 443 14.89 -21.71 -3.32
CA SER A 443 15.98 -20.75 -3.26
C SER A 443 15.94 -19.89 -2.01
N PHE A 444 14.76 -19.44 -1.59
CA PHE A 444 14.58 -18.63 -0.40
C PHE A 444 14.99 -19.34 0.89
N ASP A 445 14.76 -20.64 0.98
CA ASP A 445 15.18 -21.45 2.12
C ASP A 445 16.71 -21.49 2.31
N ARG A 446 17.49 -21.30 1.22
CA ARG A 446 18.96 -21.23 1.32
C ARG A 446 19.45 -19.95 2.01
N TYR A 447 18.71 -18.87 1.93
CA TYR A 447 19.03 -17.57 2.57
C TYR A 447 18.33 -17.40 3.92
N MET A 448 17.16 -18.00 4.04
CA MET A 448 16.31 -17.97 5.22
C MET A 448 16.02 -19.40 5.69
N HIS A 449 17.02 -20.05 6.28
CA HIS A 449 16.91 -21.47 6.67
C HIS A 449 15.70 -21.75 7.56
N GLY A 450 14.82 -22.64 7.11
CA GLY A 450 13.54 -22.98 7.72
C GLY A 450 12.35 -22.22 7.15
N PHE A 451 12.54 -21.36 6.14
CA PHE A 451 11.44 -20.70 5.42
C PHE A 451 10.53 -21.72 4.74
N LEU A 452 11.11 -22.74 4.10
CA LEU A 452 10.38 -23.87 3.51
C LEU A 452 9.92 -24.83 4.61
N SER A 453 8.91 -24.45 5.35
CA SER A 453 8.35 -25.16 6.50
C SER A 453 7.03 -25.86 6.19
N SER A 454 6.78 -26.98 6.86
CA SER A 454 5.47 -27.65 6.85
C SER A 454 4.41 -26.90 7.69
N GLU A 455 4.82 -25.93 8.51
CA GLU A 455 3.94 -25.04 9.26
C GLU A 455 3.45 -23.85 8.44
N ALA A 456 4.00 -23.65 7.22
CA ALA A 456 3.61 -22.57 6.34
C ALA A 456 2.52 -23.00 5.36
N VAL A 457 1.64 -22.07 5.02
CA VAL A 457 0.57 -22.24 4.04
C VAL A 457 0.70 -21.23 2.90
N VAL A 458 0.42 -21.69 1.68
CA VAL A 458 0.28 -20.87 0.47
C VAL A 458 -1.21 -20.69 0.22
N VAL A 459 -1.64 -19.44 0.02
CA VAL A 459 -3.03 -19.07 -0.24
C VAL A 459 -3.11 -18.30 -1.56
N GLY A 460 -4.04 -18.63 -2.41
CA GLY A 460 -4.17 -18.05 -3.74
C GLY A 460 -5.35 -17.10 -3.91
N VAL A 461 -5.21 -16.06 -4.73
CA VAL A 461 -4.04 -15.61 -5.47
C VAL A 461 -3.70 -14.16 -5.11
N GLU A 462 -2.41 -13.83 -5.07
CA GLU A 462 -1.93 -12.44 -4.99
C GLU A 462 -1.75 -11.92 -6.41
N SER A 463 -2.79 -11.33 -7.00
CA SER A 463 -2.81 -10.89 -8.40
C SER A 463 -2.60 -9.40 -8.59
N ARG A 464 -2.78 -8.60 -7.53
CA ARG A 464 -2.87 -7.14 -7.62
C ARG A 464 -1.70 -6.43 -6.92
N SER A 465 -0.47 -6.87 -7.22
CA SER A 465 0.73 -6.25 -6.67
C SER A 465 1.03 -4.86 -7.25
N SER A 466 0.63 -4.61 -8.50
CA SER A 466 0.76 -3.33 -9.20
C SER A 466 -0.16 -3.27 -10.42
N SER A 467 -0.34 -2.06 -10.97
CA SER A 467 -1.13 -1.88 -12.21
C SER A 467 -0.48 -2.60 -13.39
N PRO A 468 -1.22 -3.42 -14.16
CA PRO A 468 -0.77 -3.98 -15.42
C PRO A 468 -0.92 -3.01 -16.59
N VAL A 469 -1.45 -1.81 -16.33
CA VAL A 469 -1.74 -0.76 -17.31
C VAL A 469 -1.05 0.53 -16.88
N ARG A 470 -0.57 1.30 -17.85
CA ARG A 470 -0.15 2.69 -17.67
C ARG A 470 -1.11 3.60 -18.41
N ILE A 471 -1.50 4.69 -17.78
CA ILE A 471 -2.20 5.81 -18.42
C ILE A 471 -1.13 6.88 -18.70
N PRO A 472 -0.63 7.00 -19.95
CA PRO A 472 0.54 7.80 -20.24
C PRO A 472 0.30 9.29 -20.02
N ARG A 473 1.33 9.98 -19.51
CA ARG A 473 1.31 11.43 -19.29
C ARG A 473 2.63 12.06 -19.76
N ASN A 474 2.55 13.31 -20.17
CA ASN A 474 3.73 14.10 -20.52
C ASN A 474 4.68 14.21 -19.31
N ALA A 475 5.98 14.13 -19.54
CA ALA A 475 6.98 14.12 -18.47
C ALA A 475 7.06 15.45 -17.71
N ASP A 476 6.84 16.58 -18.39
CA ASP A 476 7.00 17.91 -17.84
C ASP A 476 5.70 18.46 -17.26
N THR A 477 4.59 18.31 -17.98
CA THR A 477 3.28 18.85 -17.59
C THR A 477 2.44 17.89 -16.76
N CYS A 478 2.76 16.59 -16.79
CA CYS A 478 1.96 15.50 -16.22
C CYS A 478 0.53 15.38 -16.74
N GLU A 479 0.14 16.12 -17.77
CA GLU A 479 -1.12 15.90 -18.46
C GLU A 479 -1.09 14.60 -19.28
N HIS A 480 -2.25 13.99 -19.48
CA HIS A 480 -2.39 12.88 -20.41
C HIS A 480 -1.93 13.30 -21.80
N ILE A 481 -1.19 12.42 -22.51
CA ILE A 481 -0.56 12.76 -23.79
C ILE A 481 -1.54 13.15 -24.90
N GLN A 482 -2.81 12.77 -24.79
CA GLN A 482 -3.88 13.01 -25.78
C GLN A 482 -4.94 13.99 -25.24
N ILE A 483 -5.30 13.91 -23.95
CA ILE A 483 -6.44 14.65 -23.38
C ILE A 483 -5.92 15.80 -22.50
N LYS A 484 -6.17 17.03 -22.92
CA LYS A 484 -5.83 18.24 -22.17
C LYS A 484 -6.68 18.36 -20.90
N GLY A 485 -6.07 18.75 -19.79
CA GLY A 485 -6.74 18.90 -18.49
C GLY A 485 -6.96 17.59 -17.73
N LEU A 486 -6.65 16.44 -18.32
CA LEU A 486 -6.66 15.14 -17.65
C LEU A 486 -5.28 14.84 -17.06
N PHE A 487 -5.22 14.60 -15.76
CA PHE A 487 -3.98 14.31 -15.04
C PHE A 487 -4.00 12.89 -14.44
N PRO A 488 -3.40 11.91 -15.12
CA PRO A 488 -3.24 10.56 -14.58
C PRO A 488 -2.35 10.58 -13.33
N CYS A 489 -2.83 9.99 -12.22
CA CYS A 489 -2.19 10.10 -10.91
C CYS A 489 -2.11 8.75 -10.19
N GLY A 490 -1.01 8.52 -9.50
CA GLY A 490 -0.83 7.43 -8.57
C GLY A 490 -0.62 6.04 -9.18
N GLU A 491 -0.97 5.02 -8.40
CA GLU A 491 -0.71 3.63 -8.75
C GLU A 491 -1.56 3.12 -9.91
N GLY A 492 -2.82 3.54 -9.99
CA GLY A 492 -3.71 3.18 -11.10
C GLY A 492 -3.21 3.67 -12.45
N SER A 493 -2.54 4.80 -12.46
CA SER A 493 -1.92 5.34 -13.68
C SER A 493 -0.52 4.78 -13.98
N GLY A 494 -0.01 3.89 -13.11
CA GLY A 494 1.26 3.20 -13.31
C GLY A 494 2.51 3.98 -12.88
N TYR A 495 2.36 5.05 -12.08
CA TYR A 495 3.46 5.92 -11.65
C TYR A 495 3.87 5.74 -10.18
N ALA A 496 3.11 5.02 -9.40
CA ALA A 496 3.38 4.73 -7.99
C ALA A 496 3.22 3.24 -7.68
N GLY A 497 3.62 2.81 -6.49
CA GLY A 497 3.53 1.41 -6.05
C GLY A 497 3.44 1.31 -4.52
N GLY A 498 2.58 2.13 -3.89
CA GLY A 498 2.34 2.13 -2.44
C GLY A 498 1.94 3.51 -1.92
N ILE A 499 1.61 3.58 -0.63
CA ILE A 499 1.01 4.77 0.02
C ILE A 499 1.87 6.02 -0.20
N THR A 500 3.13 6.01 0.22
CA THR A 500 4.01 7.20 0.17
C THR A 500 4.30 7.64 -1.27
N SER A 501 4.57 6.72 -2.18
CA SER A 501 4.82 7.07 -3.59
C SER A 501 3.57 7.62 -4.28
N SER A 502 2.38 7.11 -3.93
CA SER A 502 1.10 7.65 -4.43
C SER A 502 0.82 9.04 -3.85
N ALA A 503 1.10 9.26 -2.57
CA ALA A 503 0.99 10.57 -1.91
C ALA A 503 1.89 11.62 -2.58
N MET A 504 3.17 11.29 -2.78
CA MET A 504 4.12 12.18 -3.48
C MET A 504 3.68 12.48 -4.92
N ASP A 505 3.14 11.49 -5.63
CA ASP A 505 2.63 11.70 -6.98
C ASP A 505 1.39 12.60 -6.97
N GLY A 506 0.51 12.46 -5.96
CA GLY A 506 -0.63 13.34 -5.75
C GLY A 506 -0.24 14.81 -5.55
N GLU A 507 0.76 15.09 -4.70
CA GLU A 507 1.29 16.45 -4.50
C GLU A 507 1.88 17.01 -5.80
N LEU A 508 2.71 16.23 -6.51
CA LEU A 508 3.27 16.62 -7.80
C LEU A 508 2.18 16.98 -8.82
N ILE A 509 1.15 16.15 -8.93
CA ILE A 509 0.04 16.39 -9.87
C ILE A 509 -0.71 17.67 -9.51
N ALA A 510 -0.99 17.93 -8.23
CA ALA A 510 -1.61 19.18 -7.81
C ALA A 510 -0.78 20.42 -8.18
N GLU A 511 0.55 20.35 -8.04
CA GLU A 511 1.46 21.41 -8.47
C GLU A 511 1.39 21.63 -9.99
N LYS A 512 1.36 20.54 -10.78
CA LYS A 512 1.24 20.64 -12.25
C LYS A 512 -0.11 21.16 -12.71
N VAL A 513 -1.19 20.82 -12.01
CA VAL A 513 -2.50 21.43 -12.24
C VAL A 513 -2.43 22.94 -12.00
N ALA A 514 -1.87 23.37 -10.86
CA ALA A 514 -1.74 24.80 -10.55
C ALA A 514 -0.84 25.54 -11.56
N GLU A 515 0.30 24.96 -11.95
CA GLU A 515 1.17 25.53 -13.00
C GLU A 515 0.42 25.76 -14.33
N LYS A 516 -0.43 24.81 -14.71
CA LYS A 516 -1.26 24.95 -15.91
C LYS A 516 -2.29 26.07 -15.77
N LEU A 517 -3.04 26.08 -14.65
CA LEU A 517 -4.15 27.02 -14.47
C LEU A 517 -3.66 28.47 -14.24
N ASN A 518 -2.44 28.66 -13.72
CA ASN A 518 -1.83 29.97 -13.57
C ASN A 518 -1.26 30.55 -14.87
N ARG A 519 -1.14 29.76 -15.95
CA ARG A 519 -0.67 30.23 -17.27
C ARG A 519 -1.81 30.77 -18.15
N HIS A 520 -3.03 30.58 -17.71
CA HIS A 520 -4.26 31.02 -18.39
C HIS A 520 -5.01 32.07 -17.58
#